data_07b4e528412134e76cc8f43db8ce5fc3
#
_entry.id   07b4e528412134e76cc8f43db8ce5fc3
#
_cell.length_a   1.000
_cell.length_b   1.000
_cell.length_c   1.000
_cell.angle_alpha   90.00
_cell.angle_beta   90.00
_cell.angle_gamma   90.00
#
_symmetry.space_group_name_H-M   'P 1'
#
loop_
_entity.id
_entity.type
_entity.pdbx_description
1 polymer ?
#
loop_
_entity_poly.entity_id
_entity_poly.type
_entity_poly.pdbx_seq_one_letter_code
_entity_poly.pdbx_strand_id
1 'polypeptide(L)'
;MTFTPHGKHLIAGDWVGSDETFTSAPAHGPSHVFSHGTPDLVDRAAQAAEEAFWSYGYSSREERAAFLNTIADEIEARAEAITEIGSQESGLPEGRLQGERGRTTGQLRMFAAHILKGDYLDRRHDVALPDRQPLPRPDIRMMQRPIGPVAVFGASNFPLAFSTAGGDTASALAAGCPVVVKGHDAHPGTGEI
;
A
#
# COMPACT_ATOMS: atom_id res chain seq x y z
N MET A 1 -19.30 -12.78 10.72
CA MET A 1 -20.27 -11.82 10.09
C MET A 1 -19.81 -11.60 8.67
N THR A 2 -20.70 -11.76 7.71
CA THR A 2 -20.41 -11.50 6.30
C THR A 2 -20.12 -10.00 6.10
N PHE A 3 -19.00 -9.67 5.49
CA PHE A 3 -18.64 -8.29 5.16
C PHE A 3 -19.52 -7.79 4.00
N THR A 4 -20.03 -6.57 4.13
CA THR A 4 -20.80 -5.92 3.06
C THR A 4 -20.09 -4.63 2.68
N PRO A 5 -19.56 -4.52 1.43
CA PRO A 5 -18.93 -3.30 0.96
C PRO A 5 -19.89 -2.10 0.98
N HIS A 6 -19.39 -0.92 1.30
CA HIS A 6 -20.17 0.32 1.18
C HIS A 6 -19.87 1.09 -0.11
N GLY A 7 -18.87 0.64 -0.88
CA GLY A 7 -18.58 1.12 -2.23
C GLY A 7 -17.99 2.51 -2.32
N LYS A 8 -17.33 2.99 -1.26
CA LYS A 8 -16.73 4.34 -1.23
C LYS A 8 -15.21 4.27 -1.29
N HIS A 9 -14.59 5.39 -1.62
CA HIS A 9 -13.14 5.57 -1.59
C HIS A 9 -12.70 6.01 -0.19
N LEU A 10 -11.59 5.47 0.31
CA LEU A 10 -10.91 5.98 1.51
C LEU A 10 -9.86 7.01 1.09
N ILE A 11 -10.07 8.28 1.39
CA ILE A 11 -9.15 9.37 1.06
C ILE A 11 -8.91 10.22 2.29
N ALA A 12 -7.66 10.32 2.73
CA ALA A 12 -7.26 11.10 3.91
C ALA A 12 -8.03 10.73 5.20
N GLY A 13 -8.40 9.45 5.36
CA GLY A 13 -9.17 8.95 6.50
C GLY A 13 -10.68 9.08 6.37
N ASP A 14 -11.19 9.70 5.32
CA ASP A 14 -12.62 9.88 5.05
C ASP A 14 -13.13 8.89 3.99
N TRP A 15 -14.31 8.34 4.22
CA TRP A 15 -15.05 7.56 3.22
C TRP A 15 -15.89 8.49 2.34
N VAL A 16 -15.49 8.64 1.08
CA VAL A 16 -16.12 9.54 0.10
C VAL A 16 -16.67 8.77 -1.09
N GLY A 17 -17.87 9.13 -1.53
CA GLY A 17 -18.50 8.60 -2.75
C GLY A 17 -18.47 9.58 -3.89
N SER A 18 -18.96 9.14 -5.05
CA SER A 18 -19.30 10.00 -6.20
C SER A 18 -20.72 9.69 -6.67
N ASP A 19 -21.29 10.60 -7.45
CA ASP A 19 -22.63 10.41 -8.05
C ASP A 19 -22.59 9.35 -9.16
N GLU A 20 -21.43 9.15 -9.78
CA GLU A 20 -21.21 8.10 -10.77
C GLU A 20 -20.83 6.81 -10.07
N THR A 21 -21.58 5.73 -10.38
CA THR A 21 -21.37 4.42 -9.76
C THR A 21 -21.35 3.31 -10.80
N PHE A 22 -20.76 2.17 -10.42
CA PHE A 22 -20.85 0.92 -11.17
C PHE A 22 -21.28 -0.22 -10.23
N THR A 23 -21.84 -1.26 -10.81
CA THR A 23 -22.19 -2.47 -10.11
C THR A 23 -21.12 -3.53 -10.36
N SER A 24 -20.58 -4.15 -9.30
CA SER A 24 -19.60 -5.24 -9.44
C SER A 24 -20.21 -6.45 -10.16
N ALA A 25 -19.38 -7.19 -10.87
CA ALA A 25 -19.75 -8.41 -11.58
C ALA A 25 -19.01 -9.62 -10.98
N PRO A 26 -19.36 -10.06 -9.75
CA PRO A 26 -18.68 -11.17 -9.09
C PRO A 26 -18.90 -12.50 -9.86
N ALA A 27 -17.94 -13.42 -9.73
CA ALA A 27 -18.08 -14.76 -10.31
C ALA A 27 -19.25 -15.53 -9.70
N HIS A 28 -19.57 -15.29 -8.43
CA HIS A 28 -20.74 -15.79 -7.72
C HIS A 28 -21.07 -14.90 -6.53
N GLY A 29 -22.25 -15.09 -5.93
CA GLY A 29 -22.71 -14.27 -4.80
C GLY A 29 -23.33 -12.92 -5.22
N PRO A 30 -23.51 -11.99 -4.28
CA PRO A 30 -24.21 -10.74 -4.53
C PRO A 30 -23.32 -9.72 -5.25
N SER A 31 -23.93 -8.95 -6.15
CA SER A 31 -23.31 -7.75 -6.70
C SER A 31 -23.49 -6.58 -5.73
N HIS A 32 -22.49 -5.68 -5.69
CA HIS A 32 -22.49 -4.46 -4.89
C HIS A 32 -22.25 -3.23 -5.75
N VAL A 33 -22.68 -2.07 -5.27
CA VAL A 33 -22.51 -0.79 -5.97
C VAL A 33 -21.29 -0.05 -5.42
N PHE A 34 -20.44 0.41 -6.32
CA PHE A 34 -19.22 1.16 -6.00
C PHE A 34 -19.19 2.50 -6.71
N SER A 35 -18.61 3.49 -6.08
CA SER A 35 -18.36 4.81 -6.66
C SER A 35 -17.25 4.73 -7.71
N HIS A 36 -17.42 5.43 -8.84
CA HIS A 36 -16.33 5.71 -9.76
C HIS A 36 -15.36 6.73 -9.17
N GLY A 37 -14.06 6.55 -9.41
CA GLY A 37 -13.08 7.60 -9.16
C GLY A 37 -13.21 8.71 -10.20
N THR A 38 -13.42 9.93 -9.73
CA THR A 38 -13.44 11.12 -10.60
C THR A 38 -12.07 11.79 -10.62
N PRO A 39 -11.74 12.64 -11.63
CA PRO A 39 -10.51 13.42 -11.62
C PRO A 39 -10.31 14.23 -10.32
N ASP A 40 -11.37 14.82 -9.78
CA ASP A 40 -11.30 15.59 -8.52
C ASP A 40 -10.96 14.71 -7.31
N LEU A 41 -11.50 13.49 -7.25
CA LEU A 41 -11.15 12.53 -6.19
C LEU A 41 -9.72 12.03 -6.30
N VAL A 42 -9.23 11.82 -7.53
CA VAL A 42 -7.82 11.44 -7.78
C VAL A 42 -6.89 12.57 -7.37
N ASP A 43 -7.21 13.82 -7.73
CA ASP A 43 -6.44 15.00 -7.34
C ASP A 43 -6.42 15.17 -5.82
N ARG A 44 -7.58 15.06 -5.16
CA ARG A 44 -7.66 15.06 -3.69
C ARG A 44 -6.82 13.98 -3.04
N ALA A 45 -6.82 12.74 -3.58
CA ALA A 45 -6.02 11.66 -3.06
C ALA A 45 -4.51 11.91 -3.25
N ALA A 46 -4.11 12.45 -4.41
CA ALA A 46 -2.72 12.80 -4.69
C ALA A 46 -2.23 13.92 -3.76
N GLN A 47 -3.03 14.96 -3.53
CA GLN A 47 -2.70 16.04 -2.59
C GLN A 47 -2.58 15.52 -1.16
N ALA A 48 -3.52 14.69 -0.71
CA ALA A 48 -3.45 14.08 0.63
C ALA A 48 -2.19 13.20 0.80
N ALA A 49 -1.80 12.47 -0.23
CA ALA A 49 -0.57 11.68 -0.21
C ALA A 49 0.69 12.56 -0.17
N GLU A 50 0.70 13.68 -0.91
CA GLU A 50 1.81 14.66 -0.86
C GLU A 50 1.91 15.29 0.54
N GLU A 51 0.80 15.69 1.14
CA GLU A 51 0.79 16.23 2.52
C GLU A 51 1.29 15.19 3.52
N ALA A 52 0.84 13.93 3.41
CA ALA A 52 1.28 12.85 4.28
C ALA A 52 2.78 12.54 4.12
N PHE A 53 3.37 12.78 2.96
CA PHE A 53 4.80 12.54 2.71
C PHE A 53 5.71 13.34 3.65
N TRP A 54 5.34 14.56 4.00
CA TRP A 54 6.13 15.42 4.88
C TRP A 54 6.25 14.91 6.33
N SER A 55 5.34 14.06 6.76
CA SER A 55 5.44 13.36 8.05
C SER A 55 5.91 11.91 7.87
N TYR A 56 5.23 11.13 7.01
CA TYR A 56 5.51 9.71 6.82
C TYR A 56 6.89 9.44 6.23
N GLY A 57 7.32 10.21 5.22
CA GLY A 57 8.63 10.07 4.59
C GLY A 57 9.81 10.37 5.52
N TYR A 58 9.55 11.04 6.65
CA TYR A 58 10.52 11.36 7.69
C TYR A 58 10.32 10.55 8.98
N SER A 59 9.34 9.66 9.03
CA SER A 59 9.14 8.75 10.15
C SER A 59 10.33 7.81 10.35
N SER A 60 10.51 7.33 11.56
CA SER A 60 11.57 6.36 11.88
C SER A 60 11.31 5.01 11.20
N ARG A 61 12.35 4.19 11.10
CA ARG A 61 12.24 2.82 10.59
C ARG A 61 11.37 1.96 11.50
N GLU A 62 11.48 2.21 12.79
CA GLU A 62 10.73 1.54 13.84
C GLU A 62 9.23 1.82 13.71
N GLU A 63 8.83 3.07 13.49
CA GLU A 63 7.43 3.46 13.25
C GLU A 63 6.88 2.81 11.98
N ARG A 64 7.62 2.84 10.87
CA ARG A 64 7.21 2.18 9.63
C ARG A 64 7.12 0.66 9.76
N ALA A 65 8.07 0.05 10.45
CA ALA A 65 8.04 -1.40 10.70
C ALA A 65 6.82 -1.80 11.57
N ALA A 66 6.50 -1.01 12.60
CA ALA A 66 5.30 -1.21 13.41
C ALA A 66 4.03 -1.08 12.55
N PHE A 67 3.95 -0.06 11.71
CA PHE A 67 2.82 0.16 10.80
C PHE A 67 2.62 -1.02 9.83
N LEU A 68 3.68 -1.49 9.16
CA LEU A 68 3.60 -2.66 8.26
C LEU A 68 3.14 -3.93 8.99
N ASN A 69 3.63 -4.16 10.21
CA ASN A 69 3.18 -5.30 11.02
C ASN A 69 1.72 -5.16 11.42
N THR A 70 1.26 -3.96 11.79
CA THR A 70 -0.15 -3.70 12.10
C THR A 70 -1.05 -3.98 10.89
N ILE A 71 -0.66 -3.55 9.69
CA ILE A 71 -1.40 -3.88 8.46
C ILE A 71 -1.51 -5.41 8.29
N ALA A 72 -0.41 -6.14 8.49
CA ALA A 72 -0.43 -7.59 8.39
C ALA A 72 -1.34 -8.24 9.44
N ASP A 73 -1.35 -7.73 10.68
CA ASP A 73 -2.22 -8.22 11.75
C ASP A 73 -3.70 -7.96 11.46
N GLU A 74 -4.03 -6.78 10.91
CA GLU A 74 -5.39 -6.42 10.53
C GLU A 74 -5.92 -7.26 9.37
N ILE A 75 -5.07 -7.60 8.38
CA ILE A 75 -5.41 -8.53 7.30
C ILE A 75 -5.70 -9.93 7.85
N GLU A 76 -4.87 -10.43 8.77
CA GLU A 76 -5.10 -11.75 9.38
C GLU A 76 -6.34 -11.76 10.28
N ALA A 77 -6.63 -10.68 10.97
CA ALA A 77 -7.84 -10.56 11.80
C ALA A 77 -9.14 -10.62 10.97
N ARG A 78 -9.07 -10.26 9.67
CA ARG A 78 -10.21 -10.29 8.72
C ARG A 78 -10.15 -11.48 7.76
N ALA A 79 -9.36 -12.50 8.07
CA ALA A 79 -9.03 -13.62 7.16
C ALA A 79 -10.26 -14.29 6.52
N GLU A 80 -11.31 -14.57 7.29
CA GLU A 80 -12.52 -15.23 6.80
C GLU A 80 -13.28 -14.33 5.82
N ALA A 81 -13.50 -13.07 6.18
CA ALA A 81 -14.24 -12.13 5.35
C ALA A 81 -13.50 -11.80 4.03
N ILE A 82 -12.18 -11.64 4.09
CA ILE A 82 -11.33 -11.45 2.89
C ILE A 82 -11.41 -12.68 1.98
N THR A 83 -11.34 -13.89 2.54
CA THR A 83 -11.41 -15.13 1.75
C THR A 83 -12.79 -15.29 1.10
N GLU A 84 -13.87 -15.03 1.84
CA GLU A 84 -15.24 -15.12 1.36
C GLU A 84 -15.49 -14.16 0.20
N ILE A 85 -15.27 -12.85 0.41
CA ILE A 85 -15.52 -11.85 -0.63
C ILE A 85 -14.58 -12.01 -1.83
N GLY A 86 -13.31 -12.31 -1.58
CA GLY A 86 -12.35 -12.53 -2.64
C GLY A 86 -12.70 -13.72 -3.52
N SER A 87 -13.22 -14.82 -2.93
CA SER A 87 -13.71 -15.97 -3.70
C SER A 87 -14.95 -15.63 -4.52
N GLN A 88 -15.89 -14.89 -3.92
CA GLN A 88 -17.11 -14.46 -4.60
C GLN A 88 -16.80 -13.58 -5.81
N GLU A 89 -15.95 -12.59 -5.66
CA GLU A 89 -15.62 -11.64 -6.73
C GLU A 89 -14.76 -12.26 -7.83
N SER A 90 -13.69 -12.96 -7.45
CA SER A 90 -12.69 -13.46 -8.40
C SER A 90 -12.98 -14.85 -8.98
N GLY A 91 -13.82 -15.66 -8.33
CA GLY A 91 -14.03 -17.07 -8.64
C GLY A 91 -12.83 -17.96 -8.26
N LEU A 92 -11.82 -17.43 -7.60
CA LEU A 92 -10.68 -18.20 -7.14
C LEU A 92 -11.07 -19.10 -5.95
N PRO A 93 -10.53 -20.34 -5.89
CA PRO A 93 -10.78 -21.22 -4.74
C PRO A 93 -10.27 -20.59 -3.43
N GLU A 94 -11.01 -20.80 -2.33
CA GLU A 94 -10.65 -20.28 -1.01
C GLU A 94 -9.21 -20.62 -0.58
N GLY A 95 -8.77 -21.86 -0.81
CA GLY A 95 -7.40 -22.28 -0.48
C GLY A 95 -6.32 -21.48 -1.24
N ARG A 96 -6.63 -21.02 -2.48
CA ARG A 96 -5.76 -20.11 -3.21
C ARG A 96 -5.69 -18.74 -2.54
N LEU A 97 -6.82 -18.18 -2.13
CA LEU A 97 -6.88 -16.88 -1.44
C LEU A 97 -6.22 -16.91 -0.06
N GLN A 98 -6.39 -18.00 0.68
CA GLN A 98 -5.70 -18.21 1.95
C GLN A 98 -4.18 -18.22 1.77
N GLY A 99 -3.67 -18.93 0.75
CA GLY A 99 -2.24 -18.93 0.41
C GLY A 99 -1.76 -17.55 -0.03
N GLU A 100 -2.55 -16.82 -0.80
CA GLU A 100 -2.22 -15.48 -1.26
C GLU A 100 -2.24 -14.45 -0.12
N ARG A 101 -3.18 -14.56 0.83
CA ARG A 101 -3.19 -13.76 2.06
C ARG A 101 -1.90 -13.99 2.86
N GLY A 102 -1.52 -15.25 3.10
CA GLY A 102 -0.28 -15.57 3.81
C GLY A 102 0.96 -15.01 3.10
N ARG A 103 0.99 -14.99 1.76
CA ARG A 103 2.03 -14.33 0.98
C ARG A 103 2.04 -12.81 1.21
N THR A 104 0.89 -12.17 1.21
CA THR A 104 0.74 -10.71 1.40
C THR A 104 1.22 -10.30 2.79
N THR A 105 0.73 -10.95 3.83
CA THR A 105 1.12 -10.65 5.22
C THR A 105 2.58 -11.02 5.50
N GLY A 106 3.06 -12.12 4.92
CA GLY A 106 4.47 -12.50 4.97
C GLY A 106 5.40 -11.46 4.33
N GLN A 107 4.99 -10.85 3.23
CA GLN A 107 5.77 -9.81 2.55
C GLN A 107 5.79 -8.50 3.36
N LEU A 108 4.66 -8.09 3.95
CA LEU A 108 4.60 -6.94 4.86
C LEU A 108 5.57 -7.11 6.04
N ARG A 109 5.56 -8.28 6.69
CA ARG A 109 6.46 -8.61 7.81
C ARG A 109 7.92 -8.70 7.37
N MET A 110 8.19 -9.22 6.18
CA MET A 110 9.53 -9.26 5.59
C MET A 110 10.08 -7.84 5.40
N PHE A 111 9.31 -6.93 4.84
CA PHE A 111 9.72 -5.54 4.67
C PHE A 111 9.90 -4.84 6.02
N ALA A 112 9.00 -5.06 6.99
CA ALA A 112 9.15 -4.54 8.35
C ALA A 112 10.50 -4.95 8.97
N ALA A 113 10.85 -6.23 8.89
CA ALA A 113 12.13 -6.75 9.39
C ALA A 113 13.34 -6.21 8.59
N HIS A 114 13.19 -6.05 7.28
CA HIS A 114 14.27 -5.57 6.40
C HIS A 114 14.64 -4.12 6.70
N ILE A 115 13.64 -3.23 6.81
CA ILE A 115 13.91 -1.81 7.03
C ILE A 115 14.57 -1.51 8.38
N LEU A 116 14.34 -2.34 9.41
CA LEU A 116 14.98 -2.21 10.71
C LEU A 116 16.51 -2.36 10.63
N LYS A 117 17.03 -3.16 9.70
CA LYS A 117 18.49 -3.34 9.49
C LYS A 117 19.15 -2.05 9.00
N GLY A 118 18.46 -1.29 8.15
CA GLY A 118 18.92 0.00 7.64
C GLY A 118 19.92 -0.06 6.49
N ASP A 119 20.28 -1.25 5.99
CA ASP A 119 21.25 -1.44 4.92
C ASP A 119 20.77 -0.83 3.59
N TYR A 120 19.45 -0.86 3.34
CA TYR A 120 18.84 -0.28 2.15
C TYR A 120 19.06 1.23 2.01
N LEU A 121 19.45 1.93 3.11
CA LEU A 121 19.75 3.36 3.08
C LEU A 121 21.03 3.68 2.32
N ASP A 122 21.90 2.69 2.03
CA ASP A 122 23.15 2.83 1.30
C ASP A 122 23.94 4.08 1.76
N ARG A 123 24.22 4.15 3.07
CA ARG A 123 24.87 5.31 3.67
C ARG A 123 26.31 5.41 3.22
N ARG A 124 26.69 6.56 2.68
CA ARG A 124 28.04 6.86 2.25
C ARG A 124 28.55 8.09 2.97
N HIS A 125 29.82 8.06 3.38
CA HIS A 125 30.46 9.15 4.08
C HIS A 125 31.87 9.38 3.52
N ASP A 126 32.05 10.51 2.88
CA ASP A 126 33.34 11.01 2.42
C ASP A 126 33.84 12.06 3.39
N VAL A 127 34.85 11.72 4.19
CA VAL A 127 35.43 12.61 5.19
C VAL A 127 36.08 13.83 4.52
N ALA A 128 35.99 14.99 5.16
CA ALA A 128 36.61 16.21 4.67
C ALA A 128 38.12 16.04 4.43
N LEU A 129 38.62 16.61 3.34
CA LEU A 129 40.04 16.74 3.02
C LEU A 129 40.36 18.20 2.77
N PRO A 130 40.59 19.01 3.82
CA PRO A 130 40.73 20.47 3.70
C PRO A 130 41.98 20.88 2.92
N ASP A 131 43.04 20.08 2.98
CA ASP A 131 44.33 20.38 2.31
C ASP A 131 44.46 19.75 0.92
N ARG A 132 43.40 19.09 0.39
CA ARG A 132 43.43 18.48 -0.95
C ARG A 132 43.61 19.53 -2.03
N GLN A 133 44.52 19.25 -2.98
CA GLN A 133 44.74 20.08 -4.18
C GLN A 133 44.00 19.47 -5.39
N PRO A 134 43.53 20.26 -6.35
CA PRO A 134 43.57 21.74 -6.43
C PRO A 134 42.49 22.42 -5.59
N LEU A 135 41.47 21.67 -5.10
CA LEU A 135 40.37 22.18 -4.26
C LEU A 135 40.13 21.27 -3.04
N PRO A 136 39.84 21.83 -1.89
CA PRO A 136 39.45 21.04 -0.72
C PRO A 136 38.17 20.23 -0.97
N ARG A 137 38.02 19.10 -0.27
CA ARG A 137 36.80 18.32 -0.23
C ARG A 137 36.07 18.55 1.09
N PRO A 138 34.78 18.95 1.07
CA PRO A 138 33.98 19.05 2.28
C PRO A 138 33.62 17.66 2.83
N ASP A 139 33.10 17.60 4.08
CA ASP A 139 32.46 16.40 4.62
C ASP A 139 31.14 16.16 3.86
N ILE A 140 31.05 15.01 3.19
CA ILE A 140 29.89 14.65 2.35
C ILE A 140 29.23 13.41 2.92
N ARG A 141 27.93 13.48 3.19
CA ARG A 141 27.11 12.36 3.66
C ARG A 141 25.93 12.18 2.74
N MET A 142 25.74 10.95 2.28
CA MET A 142 24.66 10.57 1.39
C MET A 142 23.92 9.35 1.92
N MET A 143 22.62 9.30 1.68
CA MET A 143 21.78 8.12 1.91
C MET A 143 20.57 8.13 0.97
N GLN A 144 19.95 6.96 0.78
CA GLN A 144 18.70 6.85 0.05
C GLN A 144 17.55 7.49 0.85
N ARG A 145 16.65 8.15 0.13
CA ARG A 145 15.45 8.81 0.67
C ARG A 145 14.21 8.37 -0.12
N PRO A 146 13.01 8.35 0.48
CA PRO A 146 11.78 8.14 -0.26
C PRO A 146 11.59 9.23 -1.30
N ILE A 147 10.98 8.87 -2.44
CA ILE A 147 10.83 9.75 -3.60
C ILE A 147 9.54 10.60 -3.57
N GLY A 148 8.62 10.33 -2.65
CA GLY A 148 7.30 10.95 -2.60
C GLY A 148 6.17 9.94 -2.74
N PRO A 149 4.92 10.39 -2.97
CA PRO A 149 3.78 9.52 -3.19
C PRO A 149 3.95 8.56 -4.37
N VAL A 150 3.41 7.35 -4.24
CA VAL A 150 3.47 6.30 -5.26
C VAL A 150 2.05 5.89 -5.65
N ALA A 151 1.75 5.88 -6.95
CA ALA A 151 0.51 5.31 -7.47
C ALA A 151 0.67 3.79 -7.65
N VAL A 152 -0.27 3.03 -7.09
CA VAL A 152 -0.32 1.57 -7.18
C VAL A 152 -1.56 1.15 -7.96
N PHE A 153 -1.40 0.24 -8.91
CA PHE A 153 -2.50 -0.28 -9.73
C PHE A 153 -2.72 -1.76 -9.41
N GLY A 154 -3.90 -2.09 -8.87
CA GLY A 154 -4.26 -3.46 -8.51
C GLY A 154 -4.36 -4.37 -9.73
N ALA A 155 -3.91 -5.63 -9.59
CA ALA A 155 -4.02 -6.65 -10.61
C ALA A 155 -5.31 -7.48 -10.45
N SER A 156 -5.94 -7.89 -11.56
CA SER A 156 -7.16 -8.68 -11.53
C SER A 156 -6.95 -10.11 -11.01
N ASN A 157 -5.83 -10.73 -11.37
CA ASN A 157 -5.55 -12.15 -11.16
C ASN A 157 -4.83 -12.49 -9.85
N PHE A 158 -4.49 -11.47 -9.04
CA PHE A 158 -3.92 -11.59 -7.72
C PHE A 158 -4.56 -10.55 -6.79
N PRO A 159 -5.80 -10.81 -6.33
CA PRO A 159 -6.60 -9.81 -5.61
C PRO A 159 -6.02 -9.35 -4.27
N LEU A 160 -5.07 -10.08 -3.70
CA LEU A 160 -4.39 -9.71 -2.46
C LEU A 160 -2.91 -9.36 -2.69
N ALA A 161 -2.11 -10.29 -3.26
CA ALA A 161 -0.66 -10.15 -3.33
C ALA A 161 -0.16 -9.04 -4.26
N PHE A 162 -0.98 -8.65 -5.25
CA PHE A 162 -0.68 -7.57 -6.20
C PHE A 162 -1.85 -6.58 -6.33
N SER A 163 -2.52 -6.31 -5.21
CA SER A 163 -3.61 -5.34 -5.15
C SER A 163 -3.43 -4.39 -3.97
N THR A 164 -4.51 -3.97 -3.29
CA THR A 164 -4.53 -2.85 -2.33
C THR A 164 -3.41 -2.90 -1.29
N ALA A 165 -3.20 -4.02 -0.60
CA ALA A 165 -2.14 -4.20 0.39
C ALA A 165 -1.00 -5.09 -0.12
N GLY A 166 -0.89 -5.28 -1.43
CA GLY A 166 0.09 -6.16 -2.05
C GLY A 166 1.52 -5.63 -2.04
N GLY A 167 2.40 -6.32 -2.78
CA GLY A 167 3.83 -6.07 -2.77
C GLY A 167 4.23 -4.65 -3.14
N ASP A 168 3.54 -4.03 -4.09
CA ASP A 168 3.86 -2.66 -4.52
C ASP A 168 3.54 -1.65 -3.41
N THR A 169 2.37 -1.78 -2.76
CA THR A 169 2.00 -0.98 -1.58
C THR A 169 2.97 -1.21 -0.42
N ALA A 170 3.27 -2.47 -0.10
CA ALA A 170 4.14 -2.83 1.01
C ALA A 170 5.56 -2.28 0.82
N SER A 171 6.13 -2.37 -0.40
CA SER A 171 7.47 -1.87 -0.70
C SER A 171 7.53 -0.34 -0.68
N ALA A 172 6.53 0.34 -1.23
CA ALA A 172 6.43 1.81 -1.20
C ALA A 172 6.34 2.33 0.24
N LEU A 173 5.44 1.76 1.05
CA LEU A 173 5.31 2.12 2.47
C LEU A 173 6.60 1.83 3.25
N ALA A 174 7.26 0.70 3.02
CA ALA A 174 8.54 0.39 3.66
C ALA A 174 9.61 1.43 3.34
N ALA A 175 9.67 1.90 2.10
CA ALA A 175 10.59 2.95 1.68
C ALA A 175 10.28 4.32 2.31
N GLY A 176 9.07 4.55 2.81
CA GLY A 176 8.59 5.83 3.36
C GLY A 176 7.78 6.66 2.37
N CYS A 177 7.24 6.01 1.34
CA CYS A 177 6.39 6.64 0.33
C CYS A 177 4.91 6.42 0.68
N PRO A 178 4.09 7.45 0.86
CA PRO A 178 2.63 7.31 0.85
C PRO A 178 2.14 6.71 -0.45
N VAL A 179 0.99 6.03 -0.43
CA VAL A 179 0.44 5.38 -1.61
C VAL A 179 -0.95 5.86 -1.95
N VAL A 180 -1.23 5.98 -3.24
CA VAL A 180 -2.57 6.11 -3.79
C VAL A 180 -2.86 4.85 -4.60
N VAL A 181 -3.80 4.04 -4.14
CA VAL A 181 -4.12 2.76 -4.77
C VAL A 181 -5.35 2.91 -5.66
N LYS A 182 -5.20 2.61 -6.94
CA LYS A 182 -6.33 2.36 -7.83
C LYS A 182 -6.70 0.88 -7.71
N GLY A 183 -7.78 0.58 -6.99
CA GLY A 183 -8.33 -0.78 -6.87
C GLY A 183 -8.73 -1.36 -8.22
N HIS A 184 -8.77 -2.70 -8.33
CA HIS A 184 -9.21 -3.35 -9.54
C HIS A 184 -10.74 -3.61 -9.50
N ASP A 185 -11.44 -3.31 -10.58
CA ASP A 185 -12.89 -3.44 -10.71
C ASP A 185 -13.40 -4.89 -10.74
N ALA A 186 -12.53 -5.87 -10.96
CA ALA A 186 -12.87 -7.28 -10.86
C ALA A 186 -13.05 -7.79 -9.41
N HIS A 187 -12.54 -7.06 -8.42
CA HIS A 187 -12.63 -7.46 -7.01
C HIS A 187 -12.63 -6.23 -6.08
N PRO A 188 -13.56 -5.29 -6.29
CA PRO A 188 -13.54 -4.00 -5.57
C PRO A 188 -13.84 -4.16 -4.08
N GLY A 189 -14.73 -5.08 -3.68
CA GLY A 189 -15.03 -5.35 -2.28
C GLY A 189 -13.87 -6.00 -1.52
N THR A 190 -13.08 -6.86 -2.20
CA THR A 190 -11.83 -7.40 -1.64
C THR A 190 -10.82 -6.30 -1.36
N GLY A 191 -10.82 -5.24 -2.17
CA GLY A 191 -9.93 -4.10 -1.97
C GLY A 191 -10.40 -3.12 -0.87
N GLU A 192 -11.70 -3.16 -0.52
CA GLU A 192 -12.30 -2.26 0.47
C GLU A 192 -12.15 -2.77 1.91
N ILE A 193 -12.20 -4.08 2.13
CA ILE A 193 -12.17 -4.72 3.45
C ILE A 193 -10.85 -4.48 4.19
#